data_2082e92c3ebaf0645fa28550b23130d3
#
_entry.id   2082e92c3ebaf0645fa28550b23130d3
#
_cell.length_a   1.000
_cell.length_b   1.000
_cell.length_c   1.000
_cell.angle_alpha   90.00
_cell.angle_beta   90.00
_cell.angle_gamma   90.00
#
_symmetry.space_group_name_H-M   'P 1'
#
loop_
_entity.id
_entity.type
_entity.pdbx_description
1 polymer ?
#
loop_
_entity_poly.entity_id
_entity_poly.type
_entity_poly.pdbx_seq_one_letter_code
_entity_poly.pdbx_strand_id
1 'polypeptide(L)'
;MASGRDRRRSQRFPTPSIPVQLSEINGELIDLSMSGAAVIHRSPIKPGSSCTLIFPSHGGFYIPCEVLRSVVQVRRGASAPEYVFRSAIQFNPIPPEQEPSLREFLQIQIDKLRQKQAEAAAQQAE
;
A
#
# COMPACT_ATOMS: atom_id res chain seq x y z
N MET A 1 1.22 23.88 -16.57
CA MET A 1 1.21 22.44 -16.65
C MET A 1 1.72 21.84 -15.34
N ALA A 2 1.08 20.79 -14.93
CA ALA A 2 1.57 20.08 -13.77
C ALA A 2 2.99 19.63 -14.04
N SER A 3 3.88 19.98 -13.20
CA SER A 3 5.25 19.54 -13.33
C SER A 3 5.36 18.08 -12.96
N GLY A 4 6.50 17.49 -13.26
CA GLY A 4 6.75 16.11 -12.92
C GLY A 4 6.71 15.82 -11.43
N ARG A 5 6.76 16.87 -10.60
CA ARG A 5 6.75 16.67 -9.15
C ARG A 5 5.41 16.15 -8.65
N ASP A 6 4.35 16.40 -9.36
CA ASP A 6 3.03 15.98 -8.94
C ASP A 6 2.52 14.86 -9.81
N ARG A 7 3.19 13.72 -9.73
CA ARG A 7 2.84 12.56 -10.52
C ARG A 7 1.73 11.75 -9.90
N ARG A 8 1.46 11.97 -8.63
CA ARG A 8 0.43 11.23 -7.93
C ARG A 8 -0.89 11.92 -8.13
N ARG A 9 -1.89 11.15 -8.56
CA ARG A 9 -3.22 11.67 -8.76
C ARG A 9 -3.97 11.82 -7.45
N SER A 10 -3.50 11.15 -6.41
CA SER A 10 -4.14 11.20 -5.11
C SER A 10 -3.10 11.10 -4.03
N GLN A 11 -3.44 11.62 -2.89
CA GLN A 11 -2.55 11.64 -1.75
C GLN A 11 -2.35 10.24 -1.21
N ARG A 12 -1.12 9.91 -0.85
CA ARG A 12 -0.78 8.64 -0.25
C ARG A 12 -0.76 8.76 1.25
N PHE A 13 -1.22 7.72 1.90
CA PHE A 13 -1.24 7.65 3.35
C PHE A 13 -0.46 6.42 3.81
N PRO A 14 0.48 6.59 4.74
CA PRO A 14 1.19 5.42 5.27
C PRO A 14 0.21 4.55 6.04
N THR A 15 0.43 3.25 5.98
CA THR A 15 -0.37 2.29 6.74
C THR A 15 0.55 1.50 7.64
N PRO A 16 0.04 0.97 8.77
CA PRO A 16 0.77 -0.08 9.44
C PRO A 16 0.90 -1.26 8.47
N SER A 17 1.83 -2.16 8.76
CA SER A 17 1.96 -3.34 7.90
C SER A 17 0.68 -4.13 7.91
N ILE A 18 -0.04 -4.09 6.80
CA ILE A 18 -1.32 -4.78 6.65
C ILE A 18 -1.13 -5.92 5.66
N PRO A 19 -1.47 -7.15 6.02
CA PRO A 19 -1.35 -8.27 5.08
C PRO A 19 -2.22 -8.05 3.85
N VAL A 20 -1.62 -8.20 2.69
CA VAL A 20 -2.32 -8.16 1.40
C VAL A 20 -1.76 -9.26 0.53
N GLN A 21 -2.41 -9.50 -0.61
CA GLN A 21 -1.90 -10.41 -1.61
C GLN A 21 -1.75 -9.67 -2.92
N LEU A 22 -0.62 -9.89 -3.59
CA LEU A 22 -0.36 -9.36 -4.91
C LEU A 22 -0.42 -10.55 -5.86
N SER A 23 -1.61 -10.82 -6.39
CA SER A 23 -1.95 -12.06 -7.05
C SER A 23 -1.71 -13.23 -6.10
N GLU A 24 -0.73 -14.09 -6.36
CA GLU A 24 -0.45 -15.22 -5.48
C GLU A 24 0.66 -14.94 -4.48
N ILE A 25 1.20 -13.72 -4.47
CA ILE A 25 2.32 -13.36 -3.62
C ILE A 25 1.79 -12.67 -2.37
N ASN A 26 2.15 -13.19 -1.22
CA ASN A 26 1.80 -12.56 0.05
C ASN A 26 2.70 -11.34 0.27
N GLY A 27 2.13 -10.27 0.77
CA GLY A 27 2.87 -9.05 1.02
C GLY A 27 2.30 -8.25 2.15
N GLU A 28 2.90 -7.09 2.38
CA GLU A 28 2.49 -6.14 3.41
C GLU A 28 2.29 -4.78 2.76
N LEU A 29 1.11 -4.25 2.93
CA LEU A 29 0.78 -2.91 2.45
C LEU A 29 1.43 -1.89 3.37
N ILE A 30 2.15 -0.91 2.81
CA ILE A 30 2.83 0.10 3.62
C ILE A 30 2.37 1.52 3.31
N ASP A 31 1.76 1.74 2.16
CA ASP A 31 1.03 3.00 1.92
C ASP A 31 -0.06 2.75 0.91
N LEU A 32 -1.03 3.65 0.88
CA LEU A 32 -2.22 3.47 0.06
C LEU A 32 -2.78 4.81 -0.36
N SER A 33 -3.31 4.86 -1.57
CA SER A 33 -4.06 5.99 -2.09
C SER A 33 -5.18 5.46 -2.98
N MET A 34 -5.95 6.35 -3.56
CA MET A 34 -7.00 5.93 -4.51
C MET A 34 -6.42 5.54 -5.87
N SER A 35 -5.13 5.80 -6.12
CA SER A 35 -4.53 5.50 -7.42
C SER A 35 -3.45 4.43 -7.37
N GLY A 36 -3.00 4.05 -6.18
CA GLY A 36 -1.94 3.05 -6.07
C GLY A 36 -1.52 2.77 -4.66
N ALA A 37 -0.48 1.96 -4.54
CA ALA A 37 -0.03 1.49 -3.22
C ALA A 37 1.45 1.11 -3.29
N ALA A 38 2.05 0.95 -2.12
CA ALA A 38 3.36 0.35 -2.00
C ALA A 38 3.23 -0.92 -1.16
N VAL A 39 3.88 -1.98 -1.62
CA VAL A 39 3.77 -3.30 -1.00
C VAL A 39 5.17 -3.87 -0.82
N ILE A 40 5.42 -4.45 0.34
CA ILE A 40 6.67 -5.17 0.60
C ILE A 40 6.37 -6.67 0.50
N HIS A 41 7.21 -7.39 -0.21
CA HIS A 41 7.02 -8.82 -0.41
C HIS A 41 8.38 -9.52 -0.58
N ARG A 42 8.37 -10.83 -0.49
CA ARG A 42 9.63 -11.59 -0.52
C ARG A 42 9.94 -12.19 -1.87
N SER A 43 8.93 -12.43 -2.69
CA SER A 43 9.13 -13.04 -4.00
C SER A 43 9.36 -11.94 -5.04
N PRO A 44 10.32 -12.13 -5.95
CA PRO A 44 10.53 -11.12 -6.99
C PRO A 44 9.32 -11.00 -7.90
N ILE A 45 9.08 -9.79 -8.39
CA ILE A 45 8.02 -9.54 -9.34
C ILE A 45 8.58 -8.59 -10.40
N LYS A 46 8.25 -8.87 -11.64
CA LYS A 46 8.82 -8.11 -12.74
C LYS A 46 8.06 -6.79 -12.93
N PRO A 47 8.77 -5.65 -13.00
CA PRO A 47 8.09 -4.40 -13.33
C PRO A 47 7.36 -4.52 -14.66
N GLY A 48 6.19 -3.89 -14.72
CA GLY A 48 5.31 -4.01 -15.88
C GLY A 48 4.34 -5.16 -15.79
N SER A 49 4.48 -6.02 -14.80
CA SER A 49 3.57 -7.15 -14.63
C SER A 49 2.19 -6.67 -14.22
N SER A 50 1.16 -7.29 -14.80
CA SER A 50 -0.21 -7.11 -14.35
C SER A 50 -0.47 -8.03 -13.18
N CYS A 51 -1.18 -7.53 -12.18
CA CYS A 51 -1.50 -8.34 -11.01
C CYS A 51 -2.78 -7.83 -10.38
N THR A 52 -3.21 -8.48 -9.32
CA THR A 52 -4.42 -8.10 -8.59
C THR A 52 -4.04 -7.93 -7.14
N LEU A 53 -4.33 -6.75 -6.59
CA LEU A 53 -4.09 -6.49 -5.18
C LEU A 53 -5.36 -6.88 -4.42
N ILE A 54 -5.20 -7.79 -3.47
CA ILE A 54 -6.33 -8.36 -2.71
C ILE A 54 -6.15 -7.99 -1.24
N PHE A 55 -7.25 -7.60 -0.59
CA PHE A 55 -7.26 -7.16 0.80
C PHE A 55 -8.01 -8.18 1.67
N PRO A 56 -7.34 -9.26 2.11
CA PRO A 56 -8.05 -10.32 2.85
C PRO A 56 -8.66 -9.83 4.16
N SER A 57 -8.02 -8.86 4.81
CA SER A 57 -8.49 -8.39 6.12
C SER A 57 -9.70 -7.48 6.03
N HIS A 58 -10.16 -7.16 4.83
CA HIS A 58 -11.30 -6.26 4.65
C HIS A 58 -12.25 -6.83 3.60
N GLY A 59 -12.74 -8.03 3.83
CA GLY A 59 -13.73 -8.65 2.95
C GLY A 59 -13.18 -9.23 1.67
N GLY A 60 -11.88 -9.18 1.47
CA GLY A 60 -11.27 -9.76 0.28
C GLY A 60 -11.51 -8.98 -1.00
N PHE A 61 -11.82 -7.67 -0.89
CA PHE A 61 -11.99 -6.90 -2.12
C PHE A 61 -10.66 -6.83 -2.88
N TYR A 62 -10.73 -6.55 -4.17
CA TYR A 62 -9.56 -6.63 -5.02
C TYR A 62 -9.53 -5.48 -6.03
N ILE A 63 -8.32 -5.16 -6.49
CA ILE A 63 -8.11 -4.10 -7.47
C ILE A 63 -7.11 -4.58 -8.50
N PRO A 64 -7.46 -4.58 -9.79
CA PRO A 64 -6.48 -4.86 -10.84
C PRO A 64 -5.42 -3.77 -10.86
N CYS A 65 -4.17 -4.16 -11.06
CA CYS A 65 -3.08 -3.21 -10.97
C CYS A 65 -1.89 -3.63 -11.82
N GLU A 66 -0.91 -2.76 -11.86
CA GLU A 66 0.34 -3.00 -12.58
C GLU A 66 1.50 -2.60 -11.69
N VAL A 67 2.55 -3.40 -11.71
CA VAL A 67 3.78 -3.08 -10.97
C VAL A 67 4.58 -2.07 -11.76
N LEU A 68 4.76 -0.88 -11.20
CA LEU A 68 5.55 0.16 -11.87
C LEU A 68 7.04 -0.05 -11.64
N ARG A 69 7.39 -0.43 -10.42
CA ARG A 69 8.79 -0.51 -10.01
C ARG A 69 8.89 -1.48 -8.85
N SER A 70 10.02 -2.17 -8.78
CA SER A 70 10.29 -3.09 -7.68
C SER A 70 11.76 -2.98 -7.33
N VAL A 71 12.07 -2.67 -6.09
CA VAL A 71 13.46 -2.51 -5.65
C VAL A 71 13.72 -3.41 -4.46
N VAL A 72 14.96 -3.86 -4.35
CA VAL A 72 15.37 -4.68 -3.23
C VAL A 72 15.65 -3.78 -2.04
N GLN A 73 15.16 -4.21 -0.88
CA GLN A 73 15.45 -3.55 0.39
C GLN A 73 16.03 -4.57 1.36
N VAL A 74 16.90 -4.09 2.22
CA VAL A 74 17.39 -4.89 3.33
C VAL A 74 16.67 -4.40 4.57
N ARG A 75 16.11 -5.34 5.34
CA ARG A 75 15.51 -4.97 6.62
C ARG A 75 16.06 -5.91 7.69
N ARG A 76 15.95 -5.44 8.92
CA ARG A 76 16.51 -6.19 10.05
C ARG A 76 15.61 -7.37 10.36
N GLY A 77 16.18 -8.57 10.28
CA GLY A 77 15.50 -9.77 10.69
C GLY A 77 15.85 -10.14 12.12
N ALA A 78 15.27 -11.24 12.58
CA ALA A 78 15.46 -11.68 13.96
C ALA A 78 16.91 -12.12 14.23
N SER A 79 17.53 -12.82 13.29
CA SER A 79 18.89 -13.34 13.46
C SER A 79 19.85 -12.85 12.39
N ALA A 80 19.32 -12.34 11.26
CA ALA A 80 20.15 -11.91 10.15
C ALA A 80 19.34 -10.91 9.32
N PRO A 81 20.02 -10.05 8.52
CA PRO A 81 19.32 -9.18 7.61
C PRO A 81 18.48 -9.96 6.63
N GLU A 82 17.32 -9.41 6.28
CA GLU A 82 16.42 -10.01 5.30
C GLU A 82 16.39 -9.14 4.06
N TYR A 83 16.33 -9.79 2.91
CA TYR A 83 16.14 -9.11 1.64
C TYR A 83 14.68 -9.22 1.24
N VAL A 84 14.05 -8.08 1.02
CA VAL A 84 12.66 -8.01 0.59
C VAL A 84 12.58 -7.10 -0.61
N PHE A 85 11.45 -7.11 -1.28
CA PHE A 85 11.19 -6.22 -2.40
C PHE A 85 10.15 -5.19 -2.00
N ARG A 86 10.35 -3.96 -2.41
CA ARG A 86 9.36 -2.91 -2.26
C ARG A 86 8.87 -2.55 -3.65
N SER A 87 7.60 -2.76 -3.91
CA SER A 87 7.01 -2.52 -5.22
C SER A 87 6.05 -1.37 -5.17
N ALA A 88 6.15 -0.49 -6.16
CA ALA A 88 5.18 0.58 -6.37
C ALA A 88 4.14 0.05 -7.35
N ILE A 89 2.88 0.13 -6.94
CA ILE A 89 1.76 -0.45 -7.67
C ILE A 89 0.86 0.69 -8.14
N GLN A 90 0.49 0.66 -9.41
CA GLN A 90 -0.50 1.59 -9.96
C GLN A 90 -1.79 0.84 -10.20
N PHE A 91 -2.90 1.40 -9.71
CA PHE A 91 -4.20 0.78 -9.92
C PHE A 91 -4.66 1.01 -11.37
N ASN A 92 -5.14 -0.04 -12.00
CA ASN A 92 -5.90 0.09 -13.24
C ASN A 92 -7.29 0.63 -12.89
N PRO A 93 -8.12 0.96 -13.88
CA PRO A 93 -9.47 1.42 -13.55
C PRO A 93 -10.14 0.47 -12.58
N ILE A 94 -10.62 1.02 -11.47
CA ILE A 94 -11.17 0.23 -10.38
C ILE A 94 -12.55 -0.23 -10.77
N PRO A 95 -12.85 -1.55 -10.67
CA PRO A 95 -14.20 -2.00 -10.93
C PRO A 95 -15.18 -1.27 -10.02
N PRO A 96 -16.31 -0.77 -10.56
CA PRO A 96 -17.22 0.04 -9.75
C PRO A 96 -17.70 -0.66 -8.48
N GLU A 97 -17.84 -1.98 -8.52
CA GLU A 97 -18.29 -2.71 -7.34
C GLU A 97 -17.21 -2.82 -6.27
N GLN A 98 -15.95 -2.55 -6.60
CA GLN A 98 -14.86 -2.60 -5.64
C GLN A 98 -14.52 -1.23 -5.06
N GLU A 99 -14.92 -0.17 -5.71
CA GLU A 99 -14.54 1.18 -5.30
C GLU A 99 -15.03 1.55 -3.90
N PRO A 100 -16.28 1.24 -3.50
CA PRO A 100 -16.72 1.57 -2.15
C PRO A 100 -15.87 0.91 -1.07
N SER A 101 -15.45 -0.33 -1.30
CA SER A 101 -14.61 -1.03 -0.33
C SER A 101 -13.24 -0.36 -0.19
N LEU A 102 -12.66 0.08 -1.31
CA LEU A 102 -11.38 0.78 -1.27
C LEU A 102 -11.52 2.10 -0.53
N ARG A 103 -12.58 2.87 -0.81
CA ARG A 103 -12.80 4.14 -0.12
C ARG A 103 -12.98 3.94 1.36
N GLU A 104 -13.75 2.94 1.75
CA GLU A 104 -13.98 2.64 3.16
C GLU A 104 -12.68 2.22 3.84
N PHE A 105 -11.93 1.34 3.20
CA PHE A 105 -10.66 0.87 3.76
C PHE A 105 -9.68 2.03 3.94
N LEU A 106 -9.56 2.89 2.92
CA LEU A 106 -8.67 4.03 2.98
C LEU A 106 -9.11 5.00 4.08
N GLN A 107 -10.42 5.24 4.21
CA GLN A 107 -10.91 6.15 5.25
C GLN A 107 -10.59 5.62 6.64
N ILE A 108 -10.71 4.30 6.83
CA ILE A 108 -10.37 3.67 8.10
C ILE A 108 -8.89 3.93 8.42
N GLN A 109 -8.02 3.79 7.42
CA GLN A 109 -6.59 4.01 7.65
C GLN A 109 -6.28 5.47 7.95
N ILE A 110 -6.95 6.39 7.27
CA ILE A 110 -6.78 7.82 7.54
C ILE A 110 -7.22 8.14 8.96
N ASP A 111 -8.36 7.61 9.38
CA ASP A 111 -8.86 7.87 10.72
C ASP A 111 -7.93 7.34 11.79
N LYS A 112 -7.37 6.15 11.58
CA LYS A 112 -6.39 5.58 12.50
C LYS A 112 -5.14 6.45 12.58
N LEU A 113 -4.68 6.96 11.45
CA LEU A 113 -3.50 7.81 11.41
C LEU A 113 -3.75 9.10 12.17
N ARG A 114 -4.91 9.72 11.96
CA ARG A 114 -5.28 10.95 12.67
C ARG A 114 -5.35 10.73 14.17
N GLN A 115 -5.92 9.61 14.59
CA GLN A 115 -6.02 9.26 16.00
C GLN A 115 -4.65 9.10 16.62
N LYS A 116 -3.75 8.42 15.90
CA LYS A 116 -2.39 8.22 16.38
C LYS A 116 -1.65 9.54 16.51
N GLN A 117 -1.83 10.44 15.55
CA GLN A 117 -1.20 11.75 15.59
C GLN A 117 -1.74 12.60 16.76
N ALA A 118 -3.04 12.51 17.00
CA ALA A 118 -3.65 13.24 18.10
C ALA A 118 -3.14 12.74 19.45
N GLU A 119 -2.98 11.41 19.59
CA GLU A 119 -2.44 10.84 20.81
C GLU A 119 -1.00 11.27 21.03
N ALA A 120 -0.19 11.28 19.97
CA ALA A 120 1.20 11.71 20.07
C ALA A 120 1.28 13.18 20.46
N ALA A 121 0.42 14.01 19.88
CA ALA A 121 0.39 15.43 20.22
C ALA A 121 -0.03 15.66 21.66
N ALA A 122 -1.01 14.89 22.13
CA ALA A 122 -1.45 15.00 23.52
C ALA A 122 -0.36 14.61 24.50
N GLN A 123 0.42 13.58 24.17
CA GLN A 123 1.53 13.18 25.03
C GLN A 123 2.63 14.23 25.06
N GLN A 124 2.88 14.90 23.93
CA GLN A 124 3.90 15.92 23.87
C GLN A 124 3.49 17.19 24.59
N ALA A 125 2.19 17.42 24.73
CA ALA A 125 1.70 18.61 25.38
C ALA A 125 1.93 18.61 26.90
N GLU A 126 2.26 17.48 27.45
CA GLU A 126 2.61 17.38 28.85
C GLU A 126 4.11 17.59 29.02
#